data_ed8a68341ef540c78b508ce9c8c18cdd
#
_entry.id   ed8a68341ef540c78b508ce9c8c18cdd
#
_cell.length_a   1.000
_cell.length_b   1.000
_cell.length_c   1.000
_cell.angle_alpha   90.00
_cell.angle_beta   90.00
_cell.angle_gamma   90.00
#
_symmetry.space_group_name_H-M   'P 1'
#
loop_
_entity.id
_entity.type
_entity.pdbx_description
1 polymer ?
#
loop_
_entity_poly.entity_id
_entity_poly.type
_entity_poly.pdbx_seq_one_letter_code
_entity_poly.pdbx_strand_id
1 'polypeptide(L)'
;LEFRDAGFDVHVIEPAETPGGKVAGFSCKATDRCLRCNVCVGQSLLRKAFVRPTAGIAVYTGSRLAGLRESDGPGRFVAHIERLDEQEGFSLHADVVLVASGFAPYDPAENPAFRRGQRDMRNLVTGLELEQQLGGDRLAIRRPSDGQPPRSVAFVQCVGSRSEYAHRAPDRTNYCSSVCCMYAIKQALVTS
;
A
#
# COMPACT_ATOMS: atom_id res chain seq x y z
N LEU A 1 16.94 6.66 1.33
CA LEU A 1 17.93 7.72 1.07
C LEU A 1 18.70 8.07 2.34
N GLU A 2 18.03 8.33 3.45
CA GLU A 2 18.67 8.70 4.72
C GLU A 2 19.69 7.68 5.22
N PHE A 3 19.39 6.38 5.14
CA PHE A 3 20.33 5.32 5.51
C PHE A 3 21.57 5.33 4.61
N ARG A 4 21.40 5.47 3.29
CA ARG A 4 22.50 5.61 2.35
C ARG A 4 23.35 6.85 2.67
N ASP A 5 22.69 7.97 2.92
CA ASP A 5 23.38 9.24 3.24
C ASP A 5 24.13 9.17 4.57
N ALA A 6 23.72 8.24 5.44
CA ALA A 6 24.43 7.89 6.67
C ALA A 6 25.56 6.83 6.48
N GLY A 7 25.82 6.42 5.23
CA GLY A 7 26.91 5.50 4.90
C GLY A 7 26.58 4.02 4.95
N PHE A 8 25.28 3.66 4.97
CA PHE A 8 24.86 2.26 4.92
C PHE A 8 24.66 1.78 3.48
N ASP A 9 25.04 0.54 3.20
CA ASP A 9 24.61 -0.18 2.02
C ASP A 9 23.16 -0.66 2.23
N VAL A 10 22.28 -0.29 1.33
CA VAL A 10 20.84 -0.54 1.46
C VAL A 10 20.38 -1.55 0.41
N HIS A 11 19.77 -2.63 0.85
CA HIS A 11 19.13 -3.63 0.00
C HIS A 11 17.61 -3.53 0.16
N VAL A 12 16.90 -3.31 -0.94
CA VAL A 12 15.44 -3.22 -0.97
C VAL A 12 14.89 -4.45 -1.69
N ILE A 13 14.07 -5.23 -1.00
CA ILE A 13 13.40 -6.41 -1.56
C ILE A 13 11.96 -6.04 -1.84
N GLU A 14 11.55 -6.17 -3.09
CA GLU A 14 10.21 -5.78 -3.57
C GLU A 14 9.58 -6.91 -4.39
N PRO A 15 8.44 -7.46 -3.96
CA PRO A 15 7.76 -8.52 -4.71
C PRO A 15 7.23 -8.09 -6.08
N ALA A 16 6.85 -6.82 -6.23
CA ALA A 16 6.36 -6.29 -7.49
C ALA A 16 7.52 -5.99 -8.47
N GLU A 17 7.21 -5.93 -9.74
CA GLU A 17 8.17 -5.48 -10.78
C GLU A 17 8.57 -4.02 -10.61
N THR A 18 7.69 -3.22 -10.01
CA THR A 18 7.93 -1.80 -9.78
C THR A 18 7.88 -1.49 -8.28
N PRO A 19 8.94 -0.90 -7.71
CA PRO A 19 8.96 -0.57 -6.29
C PRO A 19 8.04 0.59 -5.96
N GLY A 20 7.59 0.63 -4.70
CA GLY A 20 6.78 1.70 -4.15
C GLY A 20 5.42 1.27 -3.63
N GLY A 21 5.01 0.05 -3.90
CA GLY A 21 3.78 -0.53 -3.37
C GLY A 21 2.56 0.38 -3.59
N LYS A 22 1.70 0.48 -2.60
CA LYS A 22 0.46 1.29 -2.68
C LYS A 22 0.70 2.78 -2.85
N VAL A 23 1.83 3.31 -2.35
CA VAL A 23 2.18 4.74 -2.47
C VAL A 23 2.42 5.16 -3.91
N ALA A 24 2.90 4.27 -4.76
CA ALA A 24 3.09 4.53 -6.18
C ALA A 24 1.76 4.84 -6.90
N GLY A 25 0.66 4.25 -6.44
CA GLY A 25 -0.68 4.49 -6.97
C GLY A 25 -1.41 5.69 -6.37
N PHE A 26 -0.84 6.36 -5.38
CA PHE A 26 -1.45 7.56 -4.81
C PHE A 26 -1.16 8.78 -5.67
N SER A 27 -2.09 9.72 -5.72
CA SER A 27 -1.96 10.94 -6.52
C SER A 27 -2.26 12.19 -5.72
N CYS A 28 -1.78 13.30 -6.25
CA CYS A 28 -2.05 14.61 -5.66
C CYS A 28 -3.55 14.93 -5.76
N LYS A 29 -4.13 15.36 -4.67
CA LYS A 29 -5.54 15.74 -4.55
C LYS A 29 -5.73 17.26 -4.45
N ALA A 30 -4.71 18.03 -4.88
CA ALA A 30 -4.83 19.48 -4.94
C ALA A 30 -5.69 19.88 -6.14
N THR A 31 -6.68 20.71 -5.89
CA THR A 31 -7.47 21.40 -6.91
C THR A 31 -6.94 22.83 -7.06
N ASP A 32 -7.49 23.77 -6.32
CA ASP A 32 -7.08 25.18 -6.27
C ASP A 32 -5.99 25.44 -5.21
N ARG A 33 -5.92 24.60 -4.19
CA ARG A 33 -4.91 24.70 -3.13
C ARG A 33 -4.39 23.36 -2.65
N CYS A 34 -3.16 23.35 -2.16
CA CYS A 34 -2.53 22.16 -1.60
C CYS A 34 -3.17 21.73 -0.27
N LEU A 35 -3.61 20.48 -0.19
CA LEU A 35 -4.16 19.86 1.03
C LEU A 35 -3.09 19.36 2.01
N ARG A 36 -1.80 19.55 1.71
CA ARG A 36 -0.65 19.13 2.53
C ARG A 36 -0.66 17.65 2.90
N CYS A 37 -1.09 16.79 1.97
CA CYS A 37 -1.19 15.34 2.19
C CYS A 37 0.14 14.58 2.01
N ASN A 38 1.21 15.25 1.57
CA ASN A 38 2.55 14.71 1.36
C ASN A 38 2.68 13.60 0.29
N VAL A 39 1.64 13.33 -0.50
CA VAL A 39 1.72 12.34 -1.59
C VAL A 39 2.82 12.68 -2.59
N CYS A 40 2.94 13.94 -2.98
CA CYS A 40 3.99 14.41 -3.89
C CYS A 40 5.41 14.23 -3.32
N VAL A 41 5.57 14.35 -2.00
CA VAL A 41 6.84 14.07 -1.32
C VAL A 41 7.18 12.59 -1.44
N GLY A 42 6.23 11.70 -1.11
CA GLY A 42 6.40 10.24 -1.25
C GLY A 42 6.77 9.85 -2.68
N GLN A 43 6.06 10.37 -3.67
CA GLN A 43 6.36 10.10 -5.09
C GLN A 43 7.71 10.68 -5.55
N SER A 44 8.10 11.84 -5.02
CA SER A 44 9.42 12.41 -5.31
C SER A 44 10.54 11.55 -4.73
N LEU A 45 10.36 11.02 -3.51
CA LEU A 45 11.32 10.12 -2.87
C LEU A 45 11.42 8.78 -3.63
N LEU A 46 10.29 8.21 -4.07
CA LEU A 46 10.28 7.01 -4.91
C LEU A 46 11.08 7.23 -6.20
N ARG A 47 10.82 8.33 -6.91
CA ARG A 47 11.57 8.66 -8.13
C ARG A 47 13.06 8.83 -7.88
N LYS A 48 13.44 9.49 -6.80
CA LYS A 48 14.86 9.68 -6.43
C LYS A 48 15.54 8.37 -6.05
N ALA A 49 14.83 7.47 -5.38
CA ALA A 49 15.41 6.21 -4.90
C ALA A 49 15.51 5.13 -5.98
N PHE A 50 14.55 5.07 -6.92
CA PHE A 50 14.35 3.90 -7.77
C PHE A 50 14.42 4.15 -9.28
N VAL A 51 14.16 5.36 -9.76
CA VAL A 51 14.19 5.65 -11.21
C VAL A 51 15.59 5.84 -11.74
N ARG A 52 16.55 6.20 -10.89
CA ARG A 52 17.96 6.31 -11.28
C ARG A 52 18.80 5.39 -10.41
N PRO A 53 19.78 4.66 -10.99
CA PRO A 53 20.74 3.93 -10.20
C PRO A 53 21.36 4.85 -9.16
N THR A 54 21.18 4.53 -7.91
CA THR A 54 21.69 5.32 -6.80
C THR A 54 22.77 4.50 -6.09
N ALA A 55 23.98 4.98 -6.08
CA ALA A 55 25.08 4.32 -5.39
C ALA A 55 24.72 4.04 -3.92
N GLY A 56 25.02 2.85 -3.44
CA GLY A 56 24.69 2.41 -2.08
C GLY A 56 23.23 1.97 -1.87
N ILE A 57 22.43 1.85 -2.94
CA ILE A 57 21.09 1.25 -2.88
C ILE A 57 20.96 0.18 -3.96
N ALA A 58 20.79 -1.07 -3.57
CA ALA A 58 20.45 -2.18 -4.44
C ALA A 58 18.96 -2.52 -4.30
N VAL A 59 18.24 -2.63 -5.43
CA VAL A 59 16.81 -2.95 -5.46
C VAL A 59 16.61 -4.25 -6.19
N TYR A 60 15.96 -5.21 -5.55
CA TYR A 60 15.63 -6.52 -6.07
C TYR A 60 14.12 -6.61 -6.24
N THR A 61 13.64 -6.31 -7.44
CA THR A 61 12.22 -6.45 -7.81
C THR A 61 11.91 -7.91 -8.15
N GLY A 62 10.62 -8.27 -8.24
CA GLY A 62 10.22 -9.67 -8.46
C GLY A 62 10.76 -10.63 -7.41
N SER A 63 11.04 -10.14 -6.20
CA SER A 63 11.77 -10.88 -5.18
C SER A 63 11.07 -10.78 -3.82
N ARG A 64 11.13 -11.87 -3.03
CA ARG A 64 10.56 -11.86 -1.69
C ARG A 64 11.51 -12.45 -0.66
N LEU A 65 11.35 -12.04 0.58
CA LEU A 65 12.03 -12.67 1.71
C LEU A 65 11.41 -14.06 1.95
N ALA A 66 12.15 -15.11 1.69
CA ALA A 66 11.74 -16.50 1.92
C ALA A 66 12.11 -17.01 3.32
N GLY A 67 13.19 -16.48 3.88
CA GLY A 67 13.63 -16.88 5.22
C GLY A 67 14.59 -15.86 5.82
N LEU A 68 14.63 -15.81 7.15
CA LEU A 68 15.52 -14.98 7.92
C LEU A 68 16.07 -15.79 9.08
N ARG A 69 17.39 -15.74 9.28
CA ARG A 69 18.05 -16.37 10.43
C ARG A 69 19.13 -15.46 10.99
N GLU A 70 19.43 -15.62 12.25
CA GLU A 70 20.61 -14.99 12.85
C GLU A 70 21.89 -15.67 12.34
N SER A 71 22.97 -14.94 12.36
CA SER A 71 24.29 -15.37 11.90
C SER A 71 25.36 -15.01 12.92
N ASP A 72 26.29 -15.93 13.14
CA ASP A 72 27.51 -15.69 13.94
C ASP A 72 28.64 -15.08 13.11
N GLY A 73 28.43 -14.88 11.81
CA GLY A 73 29.38 -14.33 10.85
C GLY A 73 29.19 -12.83 10.58
N PRO A 74 29.75 -12.35 9.46
CA PRO A 74 29.57 -10.96 9.03
C PRO A 74 28.08 -10.63 8.80
N GLY A 75 27.61 -9.58 9.45
CA GLY A 75 26.21 -9.24 9.52
C GLY A 75 25.45 -10.11 10.54
N ARG A 76 24.54 -9.49 11.28
CA ARG A 76 23.76 -10.18 12.32
C ARG A 76 22.71 -11.14 11.75
N PHE A 77 22.26 -10.90 10.51
CA PHE A 77 21.22 -11.66 9.85
C PHE A 77 21.66 -12.18 8.51
N VAL A 78 21.17 -13.36 8.15
CA VAL A 78 21.18 -13.89 6.78
C VAL A 78 19.74 -13.95 6.29
N ALA A 79 19.45 -13.14 5.28
CA ALA A 79 18.18 -13.11 4.60
C ALA A 79 18.24 -13.96 3.33
N HIS A 80 17.39 -14.97 3.22
CA HIS A 80 17.21 -15.77 2.01
C HIS A 80 16.14 -15.12 1.15
N ILE A 81 16.54 -14.73 -0.06
CA ILE A 81 15.69 -14.05 -1.03
C ILE A 81 15.36 -15.01 -2.16
N GLU A 82 14.08 -15.16 -2.44
CA GLU A 82 13.56 -15.93 -3.56
C GLU A 82 13.16 -14.98 -4.69
N ARG A 83 13.53 -15.31 -5.92
CA ARG A 83 13.04 -14.64 -7.11
C ARG A 83 11.74 -15.30 -7.55
N LEU A 84 10.73 -14.49 -7.88
CA LEU A 84 9.40 -14.99 -8.21
C LEU A 84 9.29 -15.54 -9.63
N ASP A 85 10.18 -15.14 -10.51
CA ASP A 85 10.28 -15.52 -11.93
C ASP A 85 11.38 -16.55 -12.21
N GLU A 86 12.26 -16.81 -11.26
CA GLU A 86 13.38 -17.74 -11.39
C GLU A 86 13.32 -18.82 -10.31
N GLN A 87 13.89 -19.99 -10.57
CA GLN A 87 13.97 -21.08 -9.57
C GLN A 87 15.09 -20.86 -8.55
N GLU A 88 16.00 -19.94 -8.78
CA GLU A 88 17.15 -19.70 -7.93
C GLU A 88 16.98 -18.44 -7.10
N GLY A 89 17.16 -18.57 -5.79
CA GLY A 89 17.26 -17.48 -4.84
C GLY A 89 18.72 -17.15 -4.51
N PHE A 90 18.91 -16.14 -3.67
CA PHE A 90 20.22 -15.75 -3.17
C PHE A 90 20.13 -15.37 -1.68
N SER A 91 21.27 -15.20 -1.05
CA SER A 91 21.34 -14.78 0.37
C SER A 91 22.03 -13.43 0.50
N LEU A 92 21.51 -12.61 1.39
CA LEU A 92 22.08 -11.33 1.78
C LEU A 92 22.48 -11.39 3.27
N HIS A 93 23.64 -10.85 3.59
CA HIS A 93 24.05 -10.59 4.96
C HIS A 93 23.68 -9.15 5.33
N ALA A 94 23.05 -8.95 6.48
CA ALA A 94 22.62 -7.65 6.93
C ALA A 94 22.80 -7.49 8.46
N ASP A 95 23.21 -6.30 8.89
CA ASP A 95 23.28 -5.95 10.30
C ASP A 95 21.90 -5.62 10.87
N VAL A 96 21.03 -5.07 10.03
CA VAL A 96 19.66 -4.66 10.39
C VAL A 96 18.70 -5.07 9.29
N VAL A 97 17.55 -5.60 9.69
CA VAL A 97 16.42 -5.87 8.79
C VAL A 97 15.25 -4.97 9.16
N LEU A 98 14.85 -4.11 8.23
CA LEU A 98 13.69 -3.24 8.38
C LEU A 98 12.47 -3.85 7.69
N VAL A 99 11.45 -4.21 8.46
CA VAL A 99 10.19 -4.73 7.93
C VAL A 99 9.31 -3.56 7.50
N ALA A 100 9.12 -3.41 6.19
CA ALA A 100 8.32 -2.35 5.56
C ALA A 100 7.29 -2.93 4.58
N SER A 101 6.68 -4.06 4.92
CA SER A 101 5.78 -4.85 4.06
C SER A 101 4.44 -4.17 3.77
N GLY A 102 4.17 -3.01 4.35
CA GLY A 102 2.92 -2.28 4.15
C GLY A 102 1.73 -2.93 4.86
N PHE A 103 0.56 -2.86 4.25
CA PHE A 103 -0.69 -3.41 4.80
C PHE A 103 -1.54 -4.05 3.70
N ALA A 104 -2.37 -5.02 4.07
CA ALA A 104 -3.44 -5.53 3.22
C ALA A 104 -4.74 -4.78 3.59
N PRO A 105 -5.46 -4.18 2.62
CA PRO A 105 -6.80 -3.66 2.87
C PRO A 105 -7.73 -4.81 3.27
N TYR A 106 -8.69 -4.51 4.14
CA TYR A 106 -9.78 -5.44 4.42
C TYR A 106 -10.63 -5.66 3.17
N ASP A 107 -10.92 -6.91 2.82
CA ASP A 107 -11.83 -7.24 1.71
C ASP A 107 -13.30 -7.18 2.21
N PRO A 108 -14.11 -6.22 1.74
CA PRO A 108 -15.52 -6.17 2.14
C PRO A 108 -16.31 -7.42 1.76
N ALA A 109 -15.87 -8.17 0.73
CA ALA A 109 -16.53 -9.40 0.30
C ALA A 109 -16.47 -10.53 1.36
N GLU A 110 -15.50 -10.48 2.25
CA GLU A 110 -15.40 -11.39 3.40
C GLU A 110 -16.46 -11.11 4.46
N ASN A 111 -17.06 -9.92 4.48
CA ASN A 111 -18.09 -9.56 5.44
C ASN A 111 -19.47 -10.03 4.98
N PRO A 112 -20.16 -10.89 5.76
CA PRO A 112 -21.49 -11.40 5.38
C PRO A 112 -22.54 -10.32 5.13
N ALA A 113 -22.40 -9.15 5.76
CA ALA A 113 -23.32 -8.01 5.55
C ALA A 113 -23.23 -7.44 4.14
N PHE A 114 -22.02 -7.43 3.56
CA PHE A 114 -21.81 -6.99 2.17
C PHE A 114 -21.98 -8.15 1.16
N ARG A 115 -21.65 -9.38 1.56
CA ARG A 115 -21.78 -10.56 0.70
C ARG A 115 -23.22 -10.85 0.28
N ARG A 116 -24.20 -10.60 1.15
CA ARG A 116 -25.63 -10.81 0.84
C ARG A 116 -26.16 -9.93 -0.29
N GLY A 117 -25.53 -8.78 -0.50
CA GLY A 117 -25.87 -7.81 -1.54
C GLY A 117 -24.96 -7.83 -2.77
N GLN A 118 -23.98 -8.72 -2.86
CA GLN A 118 -22.93 -8.66 -3.88
C GLN A 118 -23.45 -8.66 -5.34
N ARG A 119 -24.59 -9.25 -5.64
CA ARG A 119 -25.19 -9.19 -6.97
C ARG A 119 -25.67 -7.78 -7.35
N ASP A 120 -26.06 -6.97 -6.37
CA ASP A 120 -26.58 -5.61 -6.56
C ASP A 120 -25.58 -4.52 -6.19
N MET A 121 -24.43 -4.87 -5.61
CA MET A 121 -23.42 -3.91 -5.14
C MET A 121 -22.28 -3.68 -6.15
N ARG A 122 -22.58 -3.66 -7.43
CA ARG A 122 -21.57 -3.39 -8.48
C ARG A 122 -20.84 -2.05 -8.34
N ASN A 123 -21.40 -1.12 -7.57
CA ASN A 123 -20.84 0.20 -7.30
C ASN A 123 -20.25 0.30 -5.89
N LEU A 124 -20.02 -0.81 -5.19
CA LEU A 124 -19.23 -0.86 -3.98
C LEU A 124 -17.75 -0.85 -4.38
N VAL A 125 -17.01 0.13 -3.87
CA VAL A 125 -15.57 0.26 -4.09
C VAL A 125 -14.86 0.42 -2.76
N THR A 126 -13.66 -0.07 -2.66
CA THR A 126 -12.78 0.18 -1.50
C THR A 126 -12.21 1.59 -1.57
N GLY A 127 -11.74 2.11 -0.43
CA GLY A 127 -11.07 3.41 -0.40
C GLY A 127 -9.80 3.44 -1.27
N LEU A 128 -9.13 2.30 -1.46
CA LEU A 128 -7.96 2.20 -2.32
C LEU A 128 -8.34 2.25 -3.81
N GLU A 129 -9.40 1.57 -4.23
CA GLU A 129 -9.92 1.65 -5.60
C GLU A 129 -10.41 3.06 -5.93
N LEU A 130 -11.08 3.73 -4.99
CA LEU A 130 -11.44 5.13 -5.16
C LEU A 130 -10.20 6.03 -5.29
N GLU A 131 -9.16 5.76 -4.51
CA GLU A 131 -7.88 6.47 -4.61
C GLU A 131 -7.26 6.35 -6.01
N GLN A 132 -7.31 5.14 -6.59
CA GLN A 132 -6.82 4.88 -7.94
C GLN A 132 -7.64 5.62 -9.00
N GLN A 133 -8.96 5.69 -8.86
CA GLN A 133 -9.82 6.48 -9.75
C GLN A 133 -9.49 7.98 -9.67
N LEU A 134 -9.28 8.50 -8.46
CA LEU A 134 -8.88 9.90 -8.25
C LEU A 134 -7.44 10.18 -8.72
N GLY A 135 -6.65 9.13 -8.95
CA GLY A 135 -5.28 9.19 -9.46
C GLY A 135 -5.15 9.43 -10.96
N GLY A 136 -6.23 9.26 -11.70
CA GLY A 136 -6.26 9.51 -13.14
C GLY A 136 -6.26 11.00 -13.51
N ASP A 137 -6.18 11.27 -14.80
CA ASP A 137 -5.99 12.63 -15.35
C ASP A 137 -7.13 13.63 -15.07
N ARG A 138 -8.23 13.21 -14.45
CA ARG A 138 -9.43 14.04 -14.34
C ARG A 138 -10.07 14.13 -12.95
N LEU A 139 -9.48 13.57 -11.90
CA LEU A 139 -10.10 13.55 -10.57
C LEU A 139 -11.60 13.14 -10.59
N ALA A 140 -11.99 12.31 -11.54
CA ALA A 140 -13.38 11.96 -11.81
C ALA A 140 -13.65 10.54 -11.34
N ILE A 141 -14.53 10.41 -10.34
CA ILE A 141 -15.05 9.10 -9.95
C ILE A 141 -16.11 8.61 -10.93
N ARG A 142 -16.07 7.30 -11.17
CA ARG A 142 -17.02 6.63 -12.07
C ARG A 142 -17.57 5.39 -11.40
N ARG A 143 -18.84 5.12 -11.67
CA ARG A 143 -19.48 3.89 -11.22
C ARG A 143 -18.90 2.70 -11.99
N PRO A 144 -18.42 1.64 -11.32
CA PRO A 144 -17.93 0.44 -12.00
C PRO A 144 -18.98 -0.25 -12.87
N SER A 145 -20.27 -0.09 -12.58
CA SER A 145 -21.36 -0.74 -13.30
C SER A 145 -21.56 -0.24 -14.72
N ASP A 146 -21.29 1.03 -15.01
CA ASP A 146 -21.64 1.68 -16.29
C ASP A 146 -20.67 2.80 -16.71
N GLY A 147 -19.62 3.06 -15.92
CA GLY A 147 -18.64 4.10 -16.23
C GLY A 147 -19.15 5.54 -16.09
N GLN A 148 -20.39 5.75 -15.64
CA GLN A 148 -20.95 7.09 -15.48
C GLN A 148 -20.57 7.70 -14.12
N PRO A 149 -20.55 9.04 -14.01
CA PRO A 149 -20.32 9.68 -12.72
C PRO A 149 -21.47 9.37 -11.76
N PRO A 150 -21.18 9.13 -10.48
CA PRO A 150 -22.22 8.94 -9.47
C PRO A 150 -22.94 10.25 -9.18
N ARG A 151 -24.21 10.18 -8.82
CA ARG A 151 -25.00 11.33 -8.33
C ARG A 151 -24.79 11.57 -6.84
N SER A 152 -24.45 10.52 -6.12
CA SER A 152 -24.19 10.56 -4.68
C SER A 152 -23.17 9.49 -4.30
N VAL A 153 -22.37 9.76 -3.30
CA VAL A 153 -21.36 8.85 -2.75
C VAL A 153 -21.56 8.72 -1.26
N ALA A 154 -21.58 7.49 -0.76
CA ALA A 154 -21.65 7.20 0.67
C ALA A 154 -20.31 6.60 1.13
N PHE A 155 -19.73 7.15 2.18
CA PHE A 155 -18.52 6.63 2.82
C PHE A 155 -18.89 5.81 4.04
N VAL A 156 -18.66 4.49 3.97
CA VAL A 156 -18.90 3.57 5.09
C VAL A 156 -17.56 3.30 5.78
N GLN A 157 -17.49 3.67 7.05
CA GLN A 157 -16.27 3.56 7.85
C GLN A 157 -16.27 2.31 8.74
N CYS A 158 -15.09 1.96 9.27
CA CYS A 158 -14.91 0.87 10.23
C CYS A 158 -15.30 -0.52 9.70
N VAL A 159 -15.28 -0.73 8.40
CA VAL A 159 -15.51 -2.06 7.80
C VAL A 159 -14.34 -2.98 8.17
N GLY A 160 -14.60 -4.08 8.90
CA GLY A 160 -13.57 -5.00 9.37
C GLY A 160 -12.79 -4.55 10.61
N SER A 161 -13.00 -3.33 11.12
CA SER A 161 -12.37 -2.81 12.33
C SER A 161 -13.39 -2.31 13.36
N ARG A 162 -12.97 -2.13 14.62
CA ARG A 162 -13.82 -1.74 15.76
C ARG A 162 -15.01 -2.69 15.96
N SER A 163 -14.81 -3.96 15.67
CA SER A 163 -15.85 -4.98 15.78
C SER A 163 -15.95 -5.48 17.23
N GLU A 164 -17.13 -5.43 17.80
CA GLU A 164 -17.42 -6.06 19.10
C GLU A 164 -17.29 -7.59 19.05
N TYR A 165 -17.36 -8.16 17.85
CA TYR A 165 -17.27 -9.60 17.60
C TYR A 165 -15.90 -10.05 17.10
N ALA A 166 -14.85 -9.23 17.23
CA ALA A 166 -13.50 -9.55 16.75
C ALA A 166 -12.95 -10.86 17.31
N HIS A 167 -13.34 -11.21 18.56
CA HIS A 167 -12.95 -12.48 19.19
C HIS A 167 -13.57 -13.73 18.54
N ARG A 168 -14.59 -13.56 17.68
CA ARG A 168 -15.27 -14.64 16.94
C ARG A 168 -14.96 -14.65 15.45
N ALA A 169 -14.22 -13.67 14.96
CA ALA A 169 -13.93 -13.51 13.55
C ALA A 169 -12.47 -13.02 13.43
N PRO A 170 -11.54 -13.92 13.08
CA PRO A 170 -10.09 -13.60 13.02
C PRO A 170 -9.74 -12.54 11.98
N ASP A 171 -10.63 -12.31 11.00
CA ASP A 171 -10.53 -11.28 9.97
C ASP A 171 -10.90 -9.88 10.47
N ARG A 172 -11.37 -9.74 11.72
CA ARG A 172 -11.82 -8.48 12.30
C ARG A 172 -10.99 -8.06 13.49
N THR A 173 -10.86 -6.76 13.67
CA THR A 173 -10.18 -6.17 14.83
C THR A 173 -11.13 -5.37 15.69
N ASN A 174 -10.86 -5.31 16.99
CA ASN A 174 -11.61 -4.49 17.94
C ASN A 174 -11.07 -3.06 18.08
N TYR A 175 -9.96 -2.75 17.42
CA TYR A 175 -9.30 -1.44 17.45
C TYR A 175 -9.48 -0.69 16.14
N CYS A 176 -9.18 0.61 16.17
CA CYS A 176 -9.22 1.50 15.02
C CYS A 176 -7.87 1.50 14.30
N SER A 177 -7.88 1.45 12.97
CA SER A 177 -6.67 1.61 12.14
C SER A 177 -6.09 3.04 12.21
N SER A 178 -6.87 4.01 12.70
CA SER A 178 -6.53 5.43 12.85
C SER A 178 -6.19 6.18 11.55
N VAL A 179 -6.38 5.58 10.39
CA VAL A 179 -6.02 6.17 9.09
C VAL A 179 -7.21 6.33 8.13
N CYS A 180 -8.20 5.43 8.18
CA CYS A 180 -9.26 5.38 7.16
C CYS A 180 -10.15 6.63 7.14
N CYS A 181 -10.47 7.23 8.30
CA CYS A 181 -11.25 8.47 8.33
C CYS A 181 -10.53 9.63 7.66
N MET A 182 -9.22 9.72 7.82
CA MET A 182 -8.43 10.81 7.26
C MET A 182 -8.43 10.80 5.73
N TYR A 183 -8.21 9.64 5.11
CA TYR A 183 -8.25 9.57 3.65
C TYR A 183 -9.69 9.66 3.11
N ALA A 184 -10.69 9.10 3.79
CA ALA A 184 -12.08 9.21 3.38
C ALA A 184 -12.58 10.66 3.37
N ILE A 185 -12.25 11.45 4.40
CA ILE A 185 -12.55 12.89 4.43
C ILE A 185 -11.88 13.62 3.26
N LYS A 186 -10.62 13.31 2.97
CA LYS A 186 -9.91 13.90 1.81
C LYS A 186 -10.56 13.52 0.50
N GLN A 187 -10.91 12.24 0.32
CA GLN A 187 -11.60 11.76 -0.88
C GLN A 187 -12.95 12.46 -1.04
N ALA A 188 -13.72 12.61 0.04
CA ALA A 188 -14.99 13.32 0.01
C ALA A 188 -14.83 14.79 -0.42
N LEU A 189 -13.81 15.49 0.11
CA LEU A 189 -13.52 16.88 -0.26
C LEU A 189 -13.10 17.08 -1.72
N VAL A 190 -12.53 16.06 -2.35
CA VAL A 190 -12.11 16.12 -3.76
C VAL A 190 -13.24 15.73 -4.71
N THR A 191 -14.25 15.03 -4.21
CA THR A 191 -15.39 14.54 -4.99
C THR A 191 -16.65 15.39 -4.85
N SER A 192 -16.61 16.43 -4.02
CA SER A 192 -17.73 17.38 -3.78
C SER A 192 -17.88 18.49 -4.83
#